data_c810865311e6125a56551a4620cdc594
#
_entry.id   c810865311e6125a56551a4620cdc594
#
_cell.length_a   1.000
_cell.length_b   1.000
_cell.length_c   1.000
_cell.angle_alpha   90.00
_cell.angle_beta   90.00
_cell.angle_gamma   90.00
#
_symmetry.space_group_name_H-M   'P 1'
#
loop_
_entity.id
_entity.type
_entity.pdbx_description
1 polymer ?
#
loop_
_entity_poly.entity_id
_entity_poly.type
_entity_poly.pdbx_seq_one_letter_code
_entity_poly.pdbx_strand_id
1 'polypeptide(L)'
;MISRGFGVIGVLAMQWALSTSAETLWSAKPFSSEGFTGGIEGPACDRDGSVFCVGFGDPRNIARVTPDGRAERFVALPEGSAGNGIRFDRSGRMYVADYTAHKIHRIDPVTREVIQVVHEPRMNQPNDLAIAANGTLYASDPNWKDSTGQLWRIDTQGKAHREAESMGTTNGIEVSPDGKRLYVNESIQRRIWVFDILGDGSLEHRRIFKEFPDYGFDGMRCDVDGNLYVTRHGKGTVVKLSPNAEILREIDVLGPNPSNLCFGGADGCTVYVTEAHAKRLVSFRVDRPGLEWSRWKAAR
;
A
#
# COMPACT_ATOMS: atom_id res chain seq x y z
N MET A 1 71.44 -38.91 20.81
CA MET A 1 70.99 -37.77 20.00
C MET A 1 69.51 -38.09 19.58
N ILE A 2 68.58 -37.48 20.19
CA ILE A 2 67.09 -37.73 19.96
C ILE A 2 66.59 -36.52 19.15
N SER A 3 66.21 -36.76 17.89
CA SER A 3 65.56 -35.77 17.05
C SER A 3 64.02 -35.76 17.32
N ARG A 4 63.53 -34.61 17.72
CA ARG A 4 62.03 -34.36 17.85
C ARG A 4 61.55 -33.76 16.55
N GLY A 5 60.64 -34.47 15.88
CA GLY A 5 59.88 -33.95 14.74
C GLY A 5 58.67 -33.14 15.25
N PHE A 6 58.54 -31.88 14.78
CA PHE A 6 57.35 -31.05 14.95
C PHE A 6 56.36 -31.32 13.82
N GLY A 7 55.22 -31.89 14.13
CA GLY A 7 54.12 -32.01 13.20
C GLY A 7 53.34 -30.68 13.14
N VAL A 8 53.19 -30.08 11.97
CA VAL A 8 52.31 -28.92 11.72
C VAL A 8 50.94 -29.42 11.40
N ILE A 9 49.97 -29.13 12.29
CA ILE A 9 48.56 -29.38 12.03
C ILE A 9 48.02 -28.20 11.24
N GLY A 10 47.77 -28.44 9.96
CA GLY A 10 47.07 -27.46 9.10
C GLY A 10 45.58 -27.44 9.40
N VAL A 11 45.07 -26.35 9.93
CA VAL A 11 43.63 -26.12 10.08
C VAL A 11 43.08 -25.64 8.73
N LEU A 12 42.34 -26.50 8.03
CA LEU A 12 41.54 -26.11 6.86
C LEU A 12 40.32 -25.30 7.34
N ALA A 13 40.37 -24.00 7.17
CA ALA A 13 39.20 -23.14 7.31
C ALA A 13 38.28 -23.30 6.10
N MET A 14 37.17 -24.01 6.28
CA MET A 14 36.13 -24.16 5.27
C MET A 14 35.34 -22.86 5.19
N GLN A 15 35.66 -21.99 4.23
CA GLN A 15 34.88 -20.79 3.93
C GLN A 15 33.57 -21.23 3.25
N TRP A 16 32.47 -21.14 3.98
CA TRP A 16 31.11 -21.21 3.42
C TRP A 16 30.85 -19.90 2.68
N ALA A 17 30.99 -19.92 1.36
CA ALA A 17 30.51 -18.84 0.51
C ALA A 17 28.95 -18.91 0.53
N LEU A 18 28.32 -18.05 1.30
CA LEU A 18 26.89 -17.78 1.16
C LEU A 18 26.68 -17.13 -0.22
N SER A 19 26.30 -17.96 -1.19
CA SER A 19 25.81 -17.50 -2.48
C SER A 19 24.46 -16.81 -2.25
N THR A 20 24.47 -15.51 -2.01
CA THR A 20 23.25 -14.70 -2.14
C THR A 20 22.96 -14.62 -3.63
N SER A 21 22.03 -15.45 -4.10
CA SER A 21 21.46 -15.25 -5.44
C SER A 21 20.85 -13.84 -5.46
N ALA A 22 21.35 -12.98 -6.37
CA ALA A 22 20.74 -11.68 -6.57
C ALA A 22 19.24 -11.88 -6.86
N GLU A 23 18.37 -11.36 -6.00
CA GLU A 23 16.92 -11.48 -6.23
C GLU A 23 16.58 -10.82 -7.57
N THR A 24 15.88 -11.58 -8.42
CA THR A 24 15.49 -11.10 -9.75
C THR A 24 14.47 -9.97 -9.59
N LEU A 25 14.80 -8.77 -10.09
CA LEU A 25 13.87 -7.65 -10.12
C LEU A 25 12.65 -7.98 -10.99
N TRP A 26 11.48 -7.45 -10.62
CA TRP A 26 10.25 -7.47 -11.41
C TRP A 26 9.62 -8.85 -11.62
N SER A 27 10.05 -9.85 -10.86
CA SER A 27 9.48 -11.20 -10.90
C SER A 27 8.70 -11.47 -9.61
N ALA A 28 7.39 -11.63 -9.73
CA ALA A 28 6.52 -11.88 -8.60
C ALA A 28 6.61 -13.33 -8.12
N LYS A 29 6.49 -13.52 -6.81
CA LYS A 29 6.41 -14.83 -6.14
C LYS A 29 5.33 -14.78 -5.07
N PRO A 30 4.67 -15.91 -4.74
CA PRO A 30 3.79 -16.00 -3.58
C PRO A 30 4.54 -15.61 -2.29
N PHE A 31 3.86 -14.88 -1.40
CA PHE A 31 4.44 -14.47 -0.12
C PHE A 31 3.66 -15.04 1.07
N SER A 32 2.32 -14.89 1.10
CA SER A 32 1.46 -15.44 2.17
C SER A 32 0.07 -15.72 1.61
N SER A 33 -0.53 -16.84 2.00
CA SER A 33 -1.84 -17.28 1.47
C SER A 33 -2.83 -17.79 2.53
N GLU A 34 -2.42 -17.94 3.77
CA GLU A 34 -3.27 -18.55 4.80
C GLU A 34 -4.19 -17.52 5.45
N GLY A 35 -5.47 -17.88 5.58
CA GLY A 35 -6.47 -17.11 6.34
C GLY A 35 -7.11 -15.93 5.61
N PHE A 36 -6.73 -15.63 4.38
CA PHE A 36 -7.30 -14.50 3.63
C PHE A 36 -8.59 -14.86 2.89
N THR A 37 -9.41 -13.84 2.67
CA THR A 37 -10.66 -13.91 1.88
C THR A 37 -10.48 -13.19 0.53
N GLY A 38 -11.51 -13.26 -0.33
CA GLY A 38 -11.54 -12.46 -1.55
C GLY A 38 -11.64 -10.94 -1.33
N GLY A 39 -11.82 -10.51 -0.10
CA GLY A 39 -11.76 -9.10 0.31
C GLY A 39 -10.39 -8.67 0.86
N ILE A 40 -9.32 -9.41 0.57
CA ILE A 40 -7.96 -9.00 0.93
C ILE A 40 -7.61 -7.68 0.26
N GLU A 41 -7.25 -6.66 1.07
CA GLU A 41 -7.04 -5.28 0.64
C GLU A 41 -6.10 -4.51 1.59
N GLY A 42 -5.79 -3.27 1.21
CA GLY A 42 -5.14 -2.28 2.04
C GLY A 42 -3.78 -2.69 2.59
N PRO A 43 -2.84 -3.25 1.79
CA PRO A 43 -1.56 -3.62 2.34
C PRO A 43 -0.76 -2.38 2.75
N ALA A 44 -0.17 -2.45 3.94
CA ALA A 44 0.76 -1.43 4.45
C ALA A 44 1.88 -2.13 5.24
N CYS A 45 3.10 -1.62 5.13
CA CYS A 45 4.25 -2.20 5.78
C CYS A 45 4.68 -1.35 6.97
N ASP A 46 4.94 -1.96 8.13
CA ASP A 46 5.50 -1.26 9.28
C ASP A 46 7.04 -1.15 9.22
N ARG A 47 7.61 -0.51 10.23
CA ARG A 47 9.07 -0.31 10.36
C ARG A 47 9.86 -1.59 10.57
N ASP A 48 9.20 -2.63 11.09
CA ASP A 48 9.80 -3.92 11.40
C ASP A 48 9.72 -4.90 10.23
N GLY A 49 9.10 -4.47 9.12
CA GLY A 49 8.96 -5.25 7.90
C GLY A 49 7.76 -6.19 7.89
N SER A 50 6.86 -6.08 8.88
CA SER A 50 5.57 -6.78 8.84
C SER A 50 4.62 -6.07 7.88
N VAL A 51 3.82 -6.85 7.15
CA VAL A 51 2.78 -6.35 6.26
C VAL A 51 1.42 -6.50 6.95
N PHE A 52 0.64 -5.42 6.94
CA PHE A 52 -0.74 -5.45 7.44
C PHE A 52 -1.68 -5.37 6.25
N CYS A 53 -2.80 -6.08 6.31
CA CYS A 53 -3.86 -6.01 5.31
C CYS A 53 -5.21 -6.44 5.91
N VAL A 54 -6.31 -6.00 5.30
CA VAL A 54 -7.68 -6.38 5.69
C VAL A 54 -8.11 -7.69 5.02
N GLY A 55 -9.31 -8.18 5.37
CA GLY A 55 -9.88 -9.37 4.75
C GLY A 55 -9.31 -10.68 5.28
N PHE A 56 -8.95 -10.76 6.57
CA PHE A 56 -8.44 -11.96 7.22
C PHE A 56 -9.56 -12.71 7.95
N GLY A 57 -10.15 -13.68 7.29
CA GLY A 57 -11.27 -14.49 7.79
C GLY A 57 -12.59 -13.75 7.91
N ASP A 58 -12.55 -12.47 8.30
CA ASP A 58 -13.70 -11.58 8.49
C ASP A 58 -13.35 -10.17 7.96
N PRO A 59 -14.29 -9.41 7.35
CA PRO A 59 -14.02 -8.08 6.81
C PRO A 59 -13.51 -7.06 7.83
N ARG A 60 -13.79 -7.28 9.12
CA ARG A 60 -13.33 -6.42 10.22
C ARG A 60 -11.89 -6.70 10.62
N ASN A 61 -11.35 -7.87 10.27
CA ASN A 61 -10.05 -8.27 10.74
C ASN A 61 -8.93 -7.68 9.88
N ILE A 62 -7.96 -7.11 10.57
CA ILE A 62 -6.66 -6.74 10.02
C ILE A 62 -5.68 -7.86 10.40
N ALA A 63 -5.01 -8.40 9.39
CA ALA A 63 -3.90 -9.32 9.59
C ALA A 63 -2.59 -8.58 9.79
N ARG A 64 -1.67 -9.22 10.53
CA ARG A 64 -0.24 -8.97 10.47
C ARG A 64 0.44 -10.15 9.82
N VAL A 65 1.23 -9.89 8.81
CA VAL A 65 2.05 -10.89 8.12
C VAL A 65 3.51 -10.60 8.42
N THR A 66 4.17 -11.52 9.09
CA THR A 66 5.59 -11.38 9.46
C THR A 66 6.51 -11.46 8.23
N PRO A 67 7.77 -11.00 8.31
CA PRO A 67 8.70 -11.03 7.18
C PRO A 67 8.94 -12.43 6.58
N ASP A 68 8.69 -13.50 7.34
CA ASP A 68 8.74 -14.89 6.88
C ASP A 68 7.42 -15.39 6.26
N GLY A 69 6.40 -14.53 6.12
CA GLY A 69 5.13 -14.81 5.45
C GLY A 69 4.04 -15.44 6.32
N ARG A 70 4.23 -15.56 7.63
CA ARG A 70 3.22 -16.10 8.54
C ARG A 70 2.19 -15.03 8.86
N ALA A 71 0.91 -15.32 8.60
CA ALA A 71 -0.22 -14.44 8.88
C ALA A 71 -0.90 -14.76 10.21
N GLU A 72 -1.29 -13.74 10.92
CA GLU A 72 -2.11 -13.82 12.14
C GLU A 72 -3.10 -12.65 12.21
N ARG A 73 -4.21 -12.83 12.93
CA ARG A 73 -5.11 -11.71 13.22
C ARG A 73 -4.43 -10.73 14.17
N PHE A 74 -4.27 -9.51 13.72
CA PHE A 74 -3.69 -8.43 14.51
C PHE A 74 -4.74 -7.74 15.39
N VAL A 75 -5.81 -7.22 14.78
CA VAL A 75 -6.90 -6.52 15.46
C VAL A 75 -8.20 -6.69 14.68
N ALA A 76 -9.34 -6.56 15.34
CA ALA A 76 -10.65 -6.44 14.71
C ALA A 76 -11.16 -5.00 14.87
N LEU A 77 -11.70 -4.44 13.79
CA LEU A 77 -12.44 -3.18 13.81
C LEU A 77 -13.78 -3.36 14.57
N PRO A 78 -14.41 -2.28 15.01
CA PRO A 78 -15.72 -2.34 15.67
C PRO A 78 -16.78 -3.10 14.85
N GLU A 79 -17.84 -3.53 15.51
CA GLU A 79 -18.99 -4.16 14.86
C GLU A 79 -19.61 -3.24 13.79
N GLY A 80 -19.99 -3.81 12.65
CA GLY A 80 -20.52 -3.09 11.50
C GLY A 80 -19.47 -2.45 10.60
N SER A 81 -18.19 -2.54 10.96
CA SER A 81 -17.07 -2.04 10.14
C SER A 81 -16.60 -3.07 9.12
N ALA A 82 -16.07 -2.57 8.00
CA ALA A 82 -15.24 -3.33 7.07
C ALA A 82 -14.05 -2.47 6.69
N GLY A 83 -12.85 -2.91 7.08
CA GLY A 83 -11.62 -2.20 6.71
C GLY A 83 -11.33 -2.30 5.22
N ASN A 84 -10.68 -1.27 4.66
CA ASN A 84 -10.14 -1.28 3.30
C ASN A 84 -8.71 -0.71 3.30
N GLY A 85 -8.42 0.43 2.71
CA GLY A 85 -7.08 0.98 2.64
C GLY A 85 -6.44 1.21 4.01
N ILE A 86 -5.17 0.82 4.16
CA ILE A 86 -4.36 1.06 5.36
C ILE A 86 -3.17 1.96 4.99
N ARG A 87 -2.84 2.90 5.88
CA ARG A 87 -1.64 3.73 5.82
C ARG A 87 -1.01 3.88 7.20
N PHE A 88 0.30 3.98 7.23
CA PHE A 88 1.01 4.39 8.44
C PHE A 88 1.47 5.84 8.34
N ASP A 89 1.31 6.61 9.41
CA ASP A 89 1.93 7.93 9.51
C ASP A 89 3.40 7.85 9.95
N ARG A 90 4.08 8.99 9.94
CA ARG A 90 5.49 9.08 10.35
C ARG A 90 5.77 8.64 11.78
N SER A 91 4.77 8.66 12.66
CA SER A 91 4.90 8.19 14.04
C SER A 91 4.67 6.69 14.20
N GLY A 92 4.26 6.01 13.13
CA GLY A 92 3.94 4.58 13.12
C GLY A 92 2.49 4.26 13.51
N ARG A 93 1.61 5.26 13.57
CA ARG A 93 0.18 5.02 13.80
C ARG A 93 -0.48 4.56 12.51
N MET A 94 -1.32 3.55 12.61
CA MET A 94 -2.05 2.97 11.48
C MET A 94 -3.38 3.71 11.27
N TYR A 95 -3.68 4.11 10.04
CA TYR A 95 -4.98 4.65 9.64
C TYR A 95 -5.66 3.67 8.71
N VAL A 96 -6.97 3.49 8.89
CA VAL A 96 -7.78 2.51 8.15
C VAL A 96 -9.05 3.18 7.66
N ALA A 97 -9.31 3.10 6.36
CA ALA A 97 -10.59 3.47 5.79
C ALA A 97 -11.63 2.39 6.16
N ASP A 98 -12.79 2.81 6.64
CA ASP A 98 -13.89 1.93 6.98
C ASP A 98 -14.97 2.03 5.89
N TYR A 99 -14.96 1.03 5.05
CA TYR A 99 -15.76 0.95 3.84
C TYR A 99 -17.29 0.93 4.09
N THR A 100 -17.73 0.43 5.24
CA THR A 100 -19.17 0.28 5.56
C THR A 100 -19.69 1.28 6.56
N ALA A 101 -18.84 1.79 7.44
CA ALA A 101 -19.28 2.64 8.55
C ALA A 101 -19.03 4.14 8.31
N HIS A 102 -18.60 4.55 7.11
CA HIS A 102 -18.33 5.96 6.73
C HIS A 102 -17.33 6.65 7.66
N LYS A 103 -16.25 5.90 8.03
CA LYS A 103 -15.27 6.31 9.05
C LYS A 103 -13.84 6.19 8.57
N ILE A 104 -12.97 6.87 9.28
CA ILE A 104 -11.55 6.57 9.28
C ILE A 104 -11.15 6.28 10.73
N HIS A 105 -10.54 5.13 10.94
CA HIS A 105 -9.99 4.73 12.22
C HIS A 105 -8.50 5.02 12.29
N ARG A 106 -8.00 5.24 13.49
CA ARG A 106 -6.57 5.21 13.83
C ARG A 106 -6.34 4.08 14.82
N ILE A 107 -5.33 3.28 14.56
CA ILE A 107 -4.95 2.16 15.42
C ILE A 107 -3.54 2.41 15.93
N ASP A 108 -3.35 2.28 17.23
CA ASP A 108 -2.02 2.22 17.83
C ASP A 108 -1.48 0.78 17.67
N PRO A 109 -0.37 0.57 16.93
CA PRO A 109 0.11 -0.79 16.69
C PRO A 109 0.65 -1.51 17.93
N VAL A 110 0.99 -0.78 18.98
CA VAL A 110 1.52 -1.34 20.24
C VAL A 110 0.38 -1.78 21.15
N THR A 111 -0.56 -0.87 21.43
CA THR A 111 -1.69 -1.14 22.33
C THR A 111 -2.85 -1.85 21.62
N ARG A 112 -2.90 -1.79 20.30
CA ARG A 112 -4.00 -2.24 19.42
C ARG A 112 -5.31 -1.50 19.67
N GLU A 113 -5.25 -0.34 20.31
CA GLU A 113 -6.42 0.51 20.53
C GLU A 113 -6.92 1.07 19.19
N VAL A 114 -8.22 0.93 18.94
CA VAL A 114 -8.90 1.46 17.76
C VAL A 114 -9.65 2.73 18.14
N ILE A 115 -9.25 3.86 17.57
CA ILE A 115 -9.85 5.18 17.80
C ILE A 115 -10.49 5.66 16.50
N GLN A 116 -11.76 6.08 16.55
CA GLN A 116 -12.40 6.78 15.45
C GLN A 116 -11.78 8.17 15.29
N VAL A 117 -11.18 8.46 14.13
CA VAL A 117 -10.64 9.79 13.81
C VAL A 117 -11.73 10.69 13.24
N VAL A 118 -12.49 10.14 12.28
CA VAL A 118 -13.60 10.84 11.64
C VAL A 118 -14.77 9.90 11.41
N HIS A 119 -15.97 10.46 11.52
CA HIS A 119 -17.20 9.86 11.04
C HIS A 119 -17.92 10.93 10.22
N GLU A 120 -18.06 10.70 8.93
CA GLU A 120 -18.70 11.64 8.01
C GLU A 120 -19.82 10.90 7.23
N PRO A 121 -21.10 11.05 7.65
CA PRO A 121 -22.21 10.31 7.05
C PRO A 121 -22.43 10.56 5.55
N ARG A 122 -21.84 11.63 5.00
CA ARG A 122 -21.90 11.93 3.55
C ARG A 122 -20.88 11.16 2.73
N MET A 123 -19.92 10.47 3.38
CA MET A 123 -19.08 9.50 2.69
C MET A 123 -19.92 8.34 2.18
N ASN A 124 -19.57 7.79 1.02
CA ASN A 124 -20.21 6.60 0.48
C ASN A 124 -19.56 5.32 1.05
N GLN A 125 -18.34 5.06 0.60
CA GLN A 125 -17.58 3.83 0.90
C GLN A 125 -16.09 4.17 0.95
N PRO A 126 -15.61 4.86 2.03
CA PRO A 126 -14.18 5.21 2.13
C PRO A 126 -13.29 4.03 1.78
N ASN A 127 -12.49 4.18 0.72
CA ASN A 127 -11.77 3.08 0.10
C ASN A 127 -10.28 3.11 0.42
N ASP A 128 -9.49 3.95 -0.23
CA ASP A 128 -8.05 4.04 0.04
C ASP A 128 -7.69 5.41 0.62
N LEU A 129 -6.53 5.48 1.26
CA LEU A 129 -6.02 6.66 1.95
C LEU A 129 -4.67 7.07 1.40
N ALA A 130 -4.38 8.38 1.43
CA ALA A 130 -3.03 8.91 1.28
C ALA A 130 -2.74 9.88 2.43
N ILE A 131 -1.49 9.93 2.89
CA ILE A 131 -1.07 10.80 3.98
C ILE A 131 -0.02 11.79 3.47
N ALA A 132 -0.32 13.08 3.54
CA ALA A 132 0.63 14.13 3.25
C ALA A 132 1.68 14.26 4.38
N ALA A 133 2.80 14.89 4.08
CA ALA A 133 3.91 15.04 5.02
C ALA A 133 3.55 15.80 6.30
N ASN A 134 2.55 16.67 6.24
CA ASN A 134 2.03 17.45 7.37
C ASN A 134 0.98 16.70 8.21
N GLY A 135 0.60 15.46 7.82
CA GLY A 135 -0.40 14.66 8.51
C GLY A 135 -1.83 14.80 7.98
N THR A 136 -2.07 15.64 6.97
CA THR A 136 -3.37 15.69 6.28
C THR A 136 -3.63 14.36 5.59
N LEU A 137 -4.84 13.81 5.75
CA LEU A 137 -5.28 12.60 5.08
C LEU A 137 -6.13 12.97 3.87
N TYR A 138 -6.01 12.18 2.81
CA TYR A 138 -6.92 12.18 1.67
C TYR A 138 -7.54 10.81 1.56
N ALA A 139 -8.86 10.75 1.30
CA ALA A 139 -9.61 9.51 1.16
C ALA A 139 -10.33 9.50 -0.18
N SER A 140 -10.20 8.42 -0.91
CA SER A 140 -11.06 8.09 -2.04
C SER A 140 -12.36 7.49 -1.50
N ASP A 141 -13.47 7.80 -2.16
CA ASP A 141 -14.78 7.46 -1.65
C ASP A 141 -15.74 7.13 -2.81
N PRO A 142 -15.67 5.91 -3.35
CA PRO A 142 -16.53 5.47 -4.45
C PRO A 142 -17.96 5.23 -4.00
N ASN A 143 -18.87 5.36 -4.95
CA ASN A 143 -20.22 4.79 -4.93
C ASN A 143 -20.29 3.76 -6.08
N TRP A 144 -20.04 2.51 -5.76
CA TRP A 144 -19.98 1.43 -6.76
C TRP A 144 -21.31 1.20 -7.45
N LYS A 145 -22.44 1.37 -6.71
CA LYS A 145 -23.79 1.17 -7.24
C LYS A 145 -24.09 2.11 -8.40
N ASP A 146 -23.71 3.37 -8.26
CA ASP A 146 -24.02 4.42 -9.23
C ASP A 146 -22.82 4.72 -10.16
N SER A 147 -21.70 4.01 -10.00
CA SER A 147 -20.42 4.24 -10.72
C SER A 147 -19.92 5.69 -10.61
N THR A 148 -20.10 6.29 -9.44
CA THR A 148 -19.66 7.64 -9.10
C THR A 148 -18.68 7.61 -7.92
N GLY A 149 -18.20 8.77 -7.51
CA GLY A 149 -17.31 8.90 -6.35
C GLY A 149 -17.02 10.34 -6.00
N GLN A 150 -16.34 10.49 -4.89
CA GLN A 150 -15.91 11.77 -4.35
C GLN A 150 -14.53 11.64 -3.68
N LEU A 151 -13.96 12.77 -3.30
CA LEU A 151 -12.69 12.84 -2.57
C LEU A 151 -12.90 13.64 -1.30
N TRP A 152 -12.25 13.19 -0.24
CA TRP A 152 -12.27 13.84 1.06
C TRP A 152 -10.86 14.17 1.52
N ARG A 153 -10.70 15.34 2.13
CA ARG A 153 -9.54 15.74 2.90
C ARG A 153 -9.92 15.76 4.37
N ILE A 154 -9.13 15.13 5.20
CA ILE A 154 -9.24 15.20 6.65
C ILE A 154 -8.05 15.99 7.15
N ASP A 155 -8.31 17.16 7.72
CA ASP A 155 -7.27 18.02 8.25
C ASP A 155 -6.66 17.47 9.55
N THR A 156 -5.61 18.11 10.04
CA THR A 156 -4.89 17.67 11.24
C THR A 156 -5.70 17.79 12.53
N GLN A 157 -6.85 18.47 12.50
CA GLN A 157 -7.83 18.55 13.58
C GLN A 157 -8.90 17.47 13.47
N GLY A 158 -8.87 16.63 12.43
CA GLY A 158 -9.84 15.56 12.19
C GLY A 158 -11.13 16.02 11.50
N LYS A 159 -11.19 17.25 10.97
CA LYS A 159 -12.35 17.74 10.24
C LYS A 159 -12.30 17.28 8.79
N ALA A 160 -13.43 16.71 8.31
CA ALA A 160 -13.59 16.28 6.93
C ALA A 160 -14.05 17.42 6.02
N HIS A 161 -13.42 17.54 4.87
CA HIS A 161 -13.73 18.48 3.80
C HIS A 161 -13.90 17.70 2.50
N ARG A 162 -15.02 17.90 1.80
CA ARG A 162 -15.23 17.29 0.48
C ARG A 162 -14.52 18.14 -0.58
N GLU A 163 -13.48 17.58 -1.18
CA GLU A 163 -12.63 18.28 -2.15
C GLU A 163 -13.13 18.12 -3.59
N ALA A 164 -13.73 16.98 -3.91
CA ALA A 164 -14.34 16.74 -5.22
C ALA A 164 -15.56 15.82 -5.10
N GLU A 165 -16.51 16.06 -5.99
CA GLU A 165 -17.71 15.24 -6.17
C GLU A 165 -17.97 14.98 -7.65
N SER A 166 -18.92 14.11 -7.97
CA SER A 166 -19.28 13.75 -9.36
C SER A 166 -18.06 13.20 -10.15
N MET A 167 -17.18 12.48 -9.46
CA MET A 167 -16.12 11.68 -10.05
C MET A 167 -16.68 10.29 -10.45
N GLY A 168 -15.89 9.50 -11.14
CA GLY A 168 -16.14 8.08 -11.33
C GLY A 168 -15.88 7.27 -10.06
N THR A 169 -15.72 5.95 -10.19
CA THR A 169 -15.44 5.06 -9.06
C THR A 169 -14.01 5.28 -8.55
N THR A 170 -13.84 6.31 -7.70
CA THR A 170 -12.54 6.65 -7.10
C THR A 170 -12.02 5.50 -6.25
N ASN A 171 -10.73 5.15 -6.41
CA ASN A 171 -10.13 4.02 -5.72
C ASN A 171 -8.71 4.39 -5.25
N GLY A 172 -7.66 3.79 -5.79
CA GLY A 172 -6.30 4.09 -5.38
C GLY A 172 -6.00 5.59 -5.35
N ILE A 173 -5.31 6.03 -4.29
CA ILE A 173 -4.99 7.44 -4.03
C ILE A 173 -3.57 7.57 -3.48
N GLU A 174 -2.79 8.56 -3.96
CA GLU A 174 -1.41 8.75 -3.50
C GLU A 174 -0.95 10.19 -3.62
N VAL A 175 -0.14 10.65 -2.66
CA VAL A 175 0.50 11.98 -2.66
C VAL A 175 1.91 11.87 -3.24
N SER A 176 2.27 12.77 -4.16
CA SER A 176 3.61 12.83 -4.74
C SER A 176 4.71 13.05 -3.69
N PRO A 177 5.99 12.68 -3.97
CA PRO A 177 7.10 12.85 -3.03
C PRO A 177 7.30 14.28 -2.56
N ASP A 178 7.09 15.27 -3.43
CA ASP A 178 7.21 16.70 -3.12
C ASP A 178 6.00 17.28 -2.36
N GLY A 179 4.94 16.45 -2.18
CA GLY A 179 3.71 16.84 -1.49
C GLY A 179 2.82 17.81 -2.24
N LYS A 180 3.08 18.07 -3.52
CA LYS A 180 2.37 19.08 -4.32
C LYS A 180 1.28 18.54 -5.21
N ARG A 181 1.19 17.21 -5.36
CA ARG A 181 0.21 16.56 -6.23
C ARG A 181 -0.49 15.42 -5.48
N LEU A 182 -1.77 15.27 -5.77
CA LEU A 182 -2.56 14.10 -5.39
C LEU A 182 -2.97 13.36 -6.66
N TYR A 183 -2.68 12.08 -6.72
CA TYR A 183 -3.15 11.18 -7.77
C TYR A 183 -4.33 10.38 -7.26
N VAL A 184 -5.35 10.20 -8.09
CA VAL A 184 -6.54 9.38 -7.79
C VAL A 184 -6.93 8.63 -9.05
N ASN A 185 -7.11 7.32 -8.95
CA ASN A 185 -7.65 6.58 -10.07
C ASN A 185 -9.17 6.36 -9.95
N GLU A 186 -9.81 6.14 -11.09
CA GLU A 186 -11.18 5.70 -11.23
C GLU A 186 -11.19 4.31 -11.88
N SER A 187 -11.66 3.32 -11.12
CA SER A 187 -11.57 1.90 -11.51
C SER A 187 -12.32 1.60 -12.81
N ILE A 188 -13.63 1.91 -12.87
CA ILE A 188 -14.49 1.58 -14.02
C ILE A 188 -14.17 2.49 -15.22
N GLN A 189 -13.90 3.77 -14.97
CA GLN A 189 -13.60 4.76 -15.99
C GLN A 189 -12.18 4.64 -16.54
N ARG A 190 -11.31 3.86 -15.90
CA ARG A 190 -9.96 3.51 -16.35
C ARG A 190 -9.06 4.72 -16.61
N ARG A 191 -9.13 5.70 -15.69
CA ARG A 191 -8.32 6.92 -15.76
C ARG A 191 -7.69 7.23 -14.41
N ILE A 192 -6.59 7.95 -14.45
CA ILE A 192 -5.91 8.48 -13.30
C ILE A 192 -5.96 10.00 -13.40
N TRP A 193 -6.47 10.63 -12.38
CA TRP A 193 -6.48 12.08 -12.21
C TRP A 193 -5.27 12.53 -11.42
N VAL A 194 -4.85 13.77 -11.65
CA VAL A 194 -3.92 14.48 -10.80
C VAL A 194 -4.51 15.83 -10.42
N PHE A 195 -4.36 16.18 -9.14
CA PHE A 195 -4.74 17.47 -8.55
C PHE A 195 -3.49 18.15 -8.04
N ASP A 196 -3.49 19.48 -8.00
CA ASP A 196 -2.50 20.25 -7.25
C ASP A 196 -2.97 20.38 -5.80
N ILE A 197 -2.05 20.15 -4.84
CA ILE A 197 -2.29 20.33 -3.40
C ILE A 197 -1.83 21.73 -3.03
N LEU A 198 -2.74 22.56 -2.52
CA LEU A 198 -2.45 23.91 -2.07
C LEU A 198 -1.82 23.95 -0.68
N GLY A 199 -1.39 25.12 -0.23
CA GLY A 199 -0.71 25.29 1.06
C GLY A 199 -1.57 24.93 2.28
N ASP A 200 -2.90 25.02 2.19
CA ASP A 200 -3.87 24.61 3.21
C ASP A 200 -4.31 23.14 3.05
N GLY A 201 -3.78 22.43 2.06
CA GLY A 201 -4.10 21.04 1.73
C GLY A 201 -5.32 20.86 0.84
N SER A 202 -6.04 21.95 0.43
CA SER A 202 -7.14 21.85 -0.52
C SER A 202 -6.65 21.45 -1.91
N LEU A 203 -7.55 20.92 -2.75
CA LEU A 203 -7.23 20.40 -4.08
C LEU A 203 -7.76 21.31 -5.17
N GLU A 204 -6.89 21.63 -6.15
CA GLU A 204 -7.27 22.40 -7.34
C GLU A 204 -6.72 21.77 -8.63
N HIS A 205 -7.04 22.38 -9.76
CA HIS A 205 -6.50 22.08 -11.09
C HIS A 205 -6.57 20.58 -11.48
N ARG A 206 -7.75 19.96 -11.27
CA ARG A 206 -7.99 18.57 -11.71
C ARG A 206 -7.70 18.40 -13.19
N ARG A 207 -6.84 17.44 -13.55
CA ARG A 207 -6.49 17.09 -14.92
C ARG A 207 -6.24 15.60 -15.06
N ILE A 208 -6.42 15.08 -16.27
CA ILE A 208 -6.11 13.67 -16.55
C ILE A 208 -4.59 13.50 -16.52
N PHE A 209 -4.13 12.52 -15.71
CA PHE A 209 -2.74 12.07 -15.69
C PHE A 209 -2.52 10.96 -16.72
N LYS A 210 -3.40 9.95 -16.73
CA LYS A 210 -3.32 8.79 -17.64
C LYS A 210 -4.69 8.16 -17.86
N GLU A 211 -4.94 7.66 -19.06
CA GLU A 211 -6.08 6.79 -19.40
C GLU A 211 -5.58 5.49 -20.00
N PHE A 212 -6.35 4.41 -19.80
CA PHE A 212 -6.08 3.11 -20.37
C PHE A 212 -7.31 2.60 -21.10
N PRO A 213 -7.12 1.90 -22.25
CA PRO A 213 -8.24 1.42 -23.06
C PRO A 213 -8.94 0.20 -22.45
N ASP A 214 -8.25 -0.52 -21.56
CA ASP A 214 -8.65 -1.84 -21.06
C ASP A 214 -8.51 -1.92 -19.54
N TYR A 215 -9.15 -2.90 -18.94
CA TYR A 215 -9.11 -3.28 -17.52
C TYR A 215 -9.18 -2.12 -16.52
N GLY A 216 -9.61 -2.42 -15.32
CA GLY A 216 -9.74 -1.44 -14.24
C GLY A 216 -8.43 -1.16 -13.50
N PHE A 217 -8.56 -0.27 -12.54
CA PHE A 217 -7.56 0.02 -11.53
C PHE A 217 -8.08 -0.34 -10.15
N ASP A 218 -7.15 -0.47 -9.21
CA ASP A 218 -7.46 -0.57 -7.80
C ASP A 218 -6.45 0.29 -7.01
N GLY A 219 -5.69 -0.22 -6.06
CA GLY A 219 -4.77 0.57 -5.28
C GLY A 219 -3.54 1.10 -6.05
N MET A 220 -2.87 2.10 -5.48
CA MET A 220 -1.62 2.63 -6.03
C MET A 220 -0.69 3.23 -4.96
N ARG A 221 0.62 3.25 -5.24
CA ARG A 221 1.68 3.81 -4.39
C ARG A 221 2.78 4.44 -5.24
N CYS A 222 3.51 5.40 -4.65
CA CYS A 222 4.71 6.00 -5.25
C CYS A 222 6.00 5.38 -4.74
N ASP A 223 7.03 5.31 -5.60
CA ASP A 223 8.42 5.26 -5.16
C ASP A 223 8.98 6.67 -4.85
N VAL A 224 10.23 6.72 -4.36
CA VAL A 224 10.89 7.99 -3.98
C VAL A 224 11.14 8.93 -5.15
N ASP A 225 11.18 8.43 -6.38
CA ASP A 225 11.37 9.22 -7.60
C ASP A 225 10.04 9.73 -8.16
N GLY A 226 8.91 9.36 -7.52
CA GLY A 226 7.56 9.75 -7.93
C GLY A 226 6.96 8.88 -9.03
N ASN A 227 7.57 7.72 -9.32
CA ASN A 227 6.92 6.78 -10.21
C ASN A 227 5.73 6.13 -9.49
N LEU A 228 4.58 6.09 -10.15
CA LEU A 228 3.36 5.45 -9.65
C LEU A 228 3.35 3.96 -10.01
N TYR A 229 3.11 3.12 -9.02
CA TYR A 229 2.79 1.72 -9.20
C TYR A 229 1.29 1.55 -8.97
N VAL A 230 0.59 1.07 -9.98
CA VAL A 230 -0.88 0.99 -10.00
C VAL A 230 -1.29 -0.44 -10.30
N THR A 231 -2.15 -1.02 -9.47
CA THR A 231 -2.72 -2.35 -9.74
C THR A 231 -3.73 -2.29 -10.87
N ARG A 232 -3.62 -3.24 -11.81
CA ARG A 232 -4.51 -3.40 -12.95
C ARG A 232 -5.47 -4.56 -12.68
N HIS A 233 -6.54 -4.27 -11.96
CA HIS A 233 -7.58 -5.25 -11.61
C HIS A 233 -8.24 -5.82 -12.87
N GLY A 234 -8.37 -7.14 -12.92
CA GLY A 234 -8.86 -7.88 -14.08
C GLY A 234 -7.77 -8.25 -15.09
N LYS A 235 -6.66 -7.48 -15.15
CA LYS A 235 -5.50 -7.77 -16.02
C LYS A 235 -4.46 -8.66 -15.34
N GLY A 236 -4.34 -8.56 -14.02
CA GLY A 236 -3.37 -9.33 -13.26
C GLY A 236 -1.97 -8.74 -13.22
N THR A 237 -1.85 -7.43 -13.38
CA THR A 237 -0.54 -6.76 -13.41
C THR A 237 -0.46 -5.56 -12.47
N VAL A 238 0.76 -5.12 -12.18
CA VAL A 238 1.07 -3.81 -11.65
C VAL A 238 1.79 -3.01 -12.73
N VAL A 239 1.28 -1.84 -13.09
CA VAL A 239 1.94 -0.93 -14.02
C VAL A 239 2.76 0.11 -13.25
N LYS A 240 4.02 0.32 -13.66
CA LYS A 240 4.89 1.43 -13.20
C LYS A 240 4.81 2.56 -14.21
N LEU A 241 4.36 3.73 -13.76
CA LEU A 241 4.27 4.96 -14.55
C LEU A 241 5.31 5.98 -14.09
N SER A 242 5.94 6.67 -15.03
CA SER A 242 6.79 7.82 -14.71
C SER A 242 5.97 9.02 -14.20
N PRO A 243 6.60 10.04 -13.56
CA PRO A 243 5.93 11.29 -13.21
C PRO A 243 5.33 12.05 -14.42
N ASN A 244 5.69 11.66 -15.65
CA ASN A 244 5.17 12.20 -16.91
C ASN A 244 4.14 11.26 -17.58
N ALA A 245 3.59 10.28 -16.82
CA ALA A 245 2.58 9.33 -17.30
C ALA A 245 3.06 8.35 -18.39
N GLU A 246 4.36 8.13 -18.54
CA GLU A 246 4.93 7.11 -19.44
C GLU A 246 4.88 5.75 -18.76
N ILE A 247 4.52 4.71 -19.49
CA ILE A 247 4.58 3.33 -19.00
C ILE A 247 6.05 2.89 -19.01
N LEU A 248 6.63 2.74 -17.82
CA LEU A 248 8.01 2.26 -17.65
C LEU A 248 8.08 0.75 -17.62
N ARG A 249 7.06 0.10 -17.03
CA ARG A 249 7.02 -1.36 -16.87
C ARG A 249 5.61 -1.84 -16.56
N GLU A 250 5.35 -3.08 -16.88
CA GLU A 250 4.18 -3.83 -16.44
C GLU A 250 4.66 -5.17 -15.88
N ILE A 251 4.20 -5.54 -14.68
CA ILE A 251 4.67 -6.68 -13.89
C ILE A 251 3.48 -7.61 -13.66
N ASP A 252 3.59 -8.88 -14.08
CA ASP A 252 2.61 -9.92 -13.76
C ASP A 252 2.67 -10.24 -12.25
N VAL A 253 1.51 -10.32 -11.60
CA VAL A 253 1.39 -10.58 -10.17
C VAL A 253 0.70 -11.90 -9.83
N LEU A 254 0.75 -12.85 -10.74
CA LEU A 254 0.36 -14.24 -10.57
C LEU A 254 -1.12 -14.46 -10.27
N GLY A 255 -1.98 -13.54 -10.65
CA GLY A 255 -3.42 -13.66 -10.50
C GLY A 255 -4.15 -12.46 -11.10
N PRO A 256 -5.45 -12.62 -11.51
CA PRO A 256 -6.15 -11.62 -12.30
C PRO A 256 -6.56 -10.37 -11.51
N ASN A 257 -6.67 -10.45 -10.19
CA ASN A 257 -7.31 -9.42 -9.39
C ASN A 257 -6.37 -8.81 -8.32
N PRO A 258 -5.24 -8.16 -8.73
CA PRO A 258 -4.48 -7.36 -7.77
C PRO A 258 -5.35 -6.21 -7.27
N SER A 259 -5.56 -6.15 -5.95
CA SER A 259 -6.39 -5.10 -5.35
C SER A 259 -5.54 -3.91 -4.93
N ASN A 260 -4.45 -4.10 -4.18
CA ASN A 260 -3.63 -2.98 -3.73
C ASN A 260 -2.16 -3.40 -3.57
N LEU A 261 -1.29 -2.46 -3.22
CA LEU A 261 0.13 -2.74 -3.02
C LEU A 261 0.74 -1.86 -1.94
N CYS A 262 1.85 -2.30 -1.36
CA CYS A 262 2.70 -1.46 -0.51
C CYS A 262 4.18 -1.79 -0.72
N PHE A 263 5.04 -0.87 -0.30
CA PHE A 263 6.48 -1.07 -0.30
C PHE A 263 6.98 -1.41 1.10
N GLY A 264 7.93 -2.33 1.18
CA GLY A 264 8.54 -2.76 2.42
C GLY A 264 9.85 -3.51 2.22
N GLY A 265 10.12 -4.45 3.11
CA GLY A 265 11.40 -5.14 3.16
C GLY A 265 12.49 -4.31 3.84
N ALA A 266 13.69 -4.86 3.98
CA ALA A 266 14.79 -4.24 4.73
C ALA A 266 15.28 -2.91 4.12
N ASP A 267 15.12 -2.74 2.82
CA ASP A 267 15.61 -1.60 2.04
C ASP A 267 14.47 -0.78 1.38
N GLY A 268 13.19 -1.16 1.61
CA GLY A 268 12.03 -0.51 1.00
C GLY A 268 11.79 -0.87 -0.46
N CYS A 269 12.56 -1.80 -1.02
CA CYS A 269 12.51 -2.20 -2.43
C CYS A 269 11.76 -3.52 -2.65
N THR A 270 10.98 -3.99 -1.69
CA THR A 270 10.04 -5.11 -1.88
C THR A 270 8.63 -4.56 -1.99
N VAL A 271 7.95 -4.85 -3.08
CA VAL A 271 6.53 -4.57 -3.26
C VAL A 271 5.74 -5.80 -2.84
N TYR A 272 4.75 -5.60 -1.98
CA TYR A 272 3.75 -6.60 -1.62
C TYR A 272 2.42 -6.21 -2.24
N VAL A 273 1.76 -7.17 -2.88
CA VAL A 273 0.49 -6.97 -3.58
C VAL A 273 -0.55 -7.91 -3.01
N THR A 274 -1.71 -7.38 -2.66
CA THR A 274 -2.89 -8.18 -2.34
C THR A 274 -3.53 -8.67 -3.63
N GLU A 275 -3.69 -9.98 -3.76
CA GLU A 275 -4.31 -10.62 -4.92
C GLU A 275 -5.60 -11.31 -4.48
N ALA A 276 -6.75 -10.70 -4.80
CA ALA A 276 -8.05 -11.05 -4.26
C ALA A 276 -8.61 -12.39 -4.81
N HIS A 277 -8.29 -12.76 -6.05
CA HIS A 277 -8.80 -14.01 -6.64
C HIS A 277 -8.19 -15.25 -5.97
N ALA A 278 -6.86 -15.28 -5.82
CA ALA A 278 -6.16 -16.37 -5.14
C ALA A 278 -6.08 -16.16 -3.62
N LYS A 279 -6.64 -15.05 -3.10
CA LYS A 279 -6.73 -14.75 -1.65
C LYS A 279 -5.37 -14.80 -0.97
N ARG A 280 -4.40 -14.06 -1.52
CA ARG A 280 -3.01 -14.12 -1.06
C ARG A 280 -2.28 -12.79 -1.21
N LEU A 281 -1.13 -12.72 -0.57
CA LEU A 281 -0.10 -11.74 -0.88
C LEU A 281 0.90 -12.35 -1.86
N VAL A 282 1.31 -11.56 -2.82
CA VAL A 282 2.49 -11.83 -3.66
C VAL A 282 3.52 -10.74 -3.41
N SER A 283 4.79 -11.00 -3.73
CA SER A 283 5.85 -10.01 -3.60
C SER A 283 6.80 -10.04 -4.78
N PHE A 284 7.38 -8.88 -5.11
CA PHE A 284 8.46 -8.77 -6.09
C PHE A 284 9.44 -7.65 -5.70
N ARG A 285 10.66 -7.74 -6.22
CA ARG A 285 11.70 -6.72 -5.98
C ARG A 285 11.66 -5.63 -7.05
N VAL A 286 11.97 -4.41 -6.62
CA VAL A 286 12.06 -3.22 -7.48
C VAL A 286 13.38 -2.49 -7.28
N ASP A 287 13.66 -1.54 -8.19
CA ASP A 287 14.91 -0.79 -8.25
C ASP A 287 14.96 0.46 -7.35
N ARG A 288 13.82 0.89 -6.82
CA ARG A 288 13.71 2.10 -5.98
C ARG A 288 12.84 1.84 -4.76
N PRO A 289 13.19 2.38 -3.59
CA PRO A 289 12.37 2.22 -2.41
C PRO A 289 11.06 3.00 -2.50
N GLY A 290 10.05 2.52 -1.79
CA GLY A 290 8.77 3.20 -1.68
C GLY A 290 8.87 4.52 -0.90
N LEU A 291 8.01 5.46 -1.27
CA LEU A 291 7.96 6.78 -0.65
C LEU A 291 7.63 6.70 0.86
N GLU A 292 6.61 5.94 1.23
CA GLU A 292 6.18 5.79 2.63
C GLU A 292 7.30 5.20 3.49
N TRP A 293 7.94 4.13 3.02
CA TRP A 293 9.07 3.51 3.69
C TRP A 293 10.24 4.49 3.89
N SER A 294 10.56 5.30 2.88
CA SER A 294 11.65 6.29 2.94
C SER A 294 11.36 7.43 3.92
N ARG A 295 10.10 7.85 4.02
CA ARG A 295 9.66 8.86 5.01
C ARG A 295 9.84 8.38 6.45
N TRP A 296 9.73 7.10 6.70
CA TRP A 296 9.98 6.52 8.03
C TRP A 296 11.47 6.46 8.38
N LYS A 297 12.32 6.14 7.41
CA LYS A 297 13.77 6.11 7.62
C LYS A 297 14.33 7.51 7.90
N ALA A 298 13.80 8.54 7.25
CA ALA A 298 14.21 9.93 7.46
C ALA A 298 13.76 10.50 8.82
N ALA A 299 12.83 9.85 9.53
CA ALA A 299 12.31 10.28 10.82
C ALA A 299 13.11 9.73 12.03
N ARG A 300 14.25 9.07 11.78
CA ARG A 300 15.24 8.61 12.80
C ARG A 300 16.37 9.65 12.97
#